data_f47974ae9b796e4680bba6fa584f7d71
#
_entry.id   f47974ae9b796e4680bba6fa584f7d71
#
_cell.length_a   1.000
_cell.length_b   1.000
_cell.length_c   1.000
_cell.angle_alpha   90.00
_cell.angle_beta   90.00
_cell.angle_gamma   90.00
#
_symmetry.space_group_name_H-M   'P 1'
#
loop_
_entity.id
_entity.type
_entity.pdbx_description
1 polymer ?
#
loop_
_entity_poly.entity_id
_entity_poly.type
_entity_poly.pdbx_seq_one_letter_code
_entity_poly.pdbx_strand_id
1 'polypeptide(L)'
;MDRRKFLKGAAIGAGATALAAPAAIAQGGKQLTIVSTWPRDFPGLGTSAQRLAARIAELGDGAFNVEYFAAGERVGAFDSFDEVSSGNSQAYIGADYYWTGKHPGFAYFTSVPFGMSTPEWNAWIKFGGGQELWDELSGSYGLKALACGSTGTQAGGWFNKEMESPD
;
A
#
# COMPACT_ATOMS: atom_id res chain seq x y z
N MET A 1 -53.64 38.03 8.52
CA MET A 1 -52.25 37.62 8.17
C MET A 1 -52.04 37.86 6.67
N ASP A 2 -51.12 38.73 6.35
CA ASP A 2 -50.92 39.20 4.96
C ASP A 2 -50.06 38.17 4.18
N ARG A 3 -50.66 37.52 3.16
CA ARG A 3 -50.04 36.49 2.34
C ARG A 3 -48.71 36.93 1.69
N ARG A 4 -48.55 38.23 1.43
CA ARG A 4 -47.33 38.81 0.86
C ARG A 4 -46.14 38.79 1.86
N LYS A 5 -46.40 38.89 3.16
CA LYS A 5 -45.36 38.83 4.20
C LYS A 5 -44.87 37.41 4.39
N PHE A 6 -45.75 36.41 4.25
CA PHE A 6 -45.39 35.00 4.34
C PHE A 6 -44.48 34.54 3.17
N LEU A 7 -44.80 34.96 1.95
CA LEU A 7 -44.00 34.61 0.77
C LEU A 7 -42.61 35.27 0.76
N LYS A 8 -42.46 36.47 1.32
CA LYS A 8 -41.15 37.11 1.47
C LYS A 8 -40.27 36.44 2.53
N GLY A 9 -40.86 35.92 3.58
CA GLY A 9 -40.14 35.15 4.60
C GLY A 9 -39.66 33.77 4.12
N ALA A 10 -40.48 33.09 3.30
CA ALA A 10 -40.16 31.81 2.71
C ALA A 10 -39.01 31.87 1.66
N ALA A 11 -38.94 32.97 0.89
CA ALA A 11 -37.90 33.19 -0.12
C ALA A 11 -36.49 33.43 0.50
N ILE A 12 -36.42 34.00 1.72
CA ILE A 12 -35.16 34.24 2.40
C ILE A 12 -34.67 32.95 3.09
N GLY A 13 -35.59 32.07 3.55
CA GLY A 13 -35.25 30.79 4.15
C GLY A 13 -34.71 29.74 3.14
N ALA A 14 -35.21 29.78 1.89
CA ALA A 14 -34.76 28.84 0.84
C ALA A 14 -33.39 29.19 0.24
N GLY A 15 -32.96 30.45 0.31
CA GLY A 15 -31.66 30.90 -0.21
C GLY A 15 -30.49 30.58 0.71
N ALA A 16 -30.72 30.42 2.04
CA ALA A 16 -29.67 30.16 2.99
C ALA A 16 -29.26 28.66 3.09
N THR A 17 -30.16 27.75 2.69
CA THR A 17 -29.88 26.30 2.74
C THR A 17 -29.16 25.79 1.49
N ALA A 18 -29.16 26.53 0.37
CA ALA A 18 -28.49 26.10 -0.86
C ALA A 18 -26.98 26.41 -0.89
N LEU A 19 -26.46 27.26 0.00
CA LEU A 19 -25.06 27.63 0.07
C LEU A 19 -24.27 26.79 1.09
N ALA A 20 -24.95 26.02 1.95
CA ALA A 20 -24.28 25.17 2.93
C ALA A 20 -24.05 23.71 2.46
N ALA A 21 -24.63 23.33 1.32
CA ALA A 21 -24.55 21.94 0.82
C ALA A 21 -23.20 21.52 0.20
N PRO A 22 -22.37 22.40 -0.42
CA PRO A 22 -21.09 21.95 -0.98
C PRO A 22 -20.00 21.69 0.06
N ALA A 23 -20.06 22.29 1.24
CA ALA A 23 -19.00 22.16 2.25
C ALA A 23 -19.12 20.87 3.09
N ALA A 24 -20.28 20.25 3.14
CA ALA A 24 -20.49 19.02 3.93
C ALA A 24 -20.07 17.74 3.20
N ILE A 25 -19.82 17.78 1.88
CA ILE A 25 -19.42 16.63 1.08
C ILE A 25 -17.87 16.47 1.02
N ALA A 26 -17.13 17.49 1.46
CA ALA A 26 -15.66 17.54 1.33
C ALA A 26 -14.87 17.11 2.59
N GLN A 27 -15.50 16.61 3.66
CA GLN A 27 -14.82 16.33 4.93
C GLN A 27 -14.62 14.84 5.24
N GLY A 28 -14.53 13.98 4.24
CA GLY A 28 -14.20 12.59 4.46
C GLY A 28 -13.20 12.11 3.42
N GLY A 29 -11.92 12.31 3.63
CA GLY A 29 -10.89 11.65 2.83
C GLY A 29 -11.14 10.14 2.80
N LYS A 30 -10.84 9.48 1.67
CA LYS A 30 -10.96 8.02 1.56
C LYS A 30 -10.01 7.38 2.57
N GLN A 31 -10.51 6.40 3.33
CA GLN A 31 -9.66 5.65 4.25
C GLN A 31 -8.63 4.84 3.45
N LEU A 32 -7.35 4.96 3.83
CA LEU A 32 -6.25 4.17 3.32
C LEU A 32 -5.48 3.56 4.50
N THR A 33 -5.87 2.35 4.87
CA THR A 33 -5.19 1.57 5.89
C THR A 33 -4.06 0.77 5.24
N ILE A 34 -2.83 0.98 5.71
CA ILE A 34 -1.62 0.30 5.23
C ILE A 34 -1.07 -0.57 6.36
N VAL A 35 -0.91 -1.85 6.12
CA VAL A 35 -0.26 -2.80 7.05
C VAL A 35 1.12 -3.18 6.53
N SER A 36 2.05 -3.52 7.42
CA SER A 36 3.43 -3.84 7.05
C SER A 36 3.86 -5.18 7.62
N THR A 37 4.73 -5.88 6.88
CA THR A 37 5.38 -7.10 7.36
C THR A 37 6.56 -6.81 8.29
N TRP A 38 6.99 -5.55 8.41
CA TRP A 38 8.16 -5.17 9.20
C TRP A 38 7.78 -4.38 10.45
N PRO A 39 8.56 -4.53 11.53
CA PRO A 39 8.36 -3.76 12.75
C PRO A 39 8.49 -2.25 12.51
N ARG A 40 7.87 -1.47 13.39
CA ARG A 40 8.03 -0.01 13.41
C ARG A 40 9.50 0.34 13.65
N ASP A 41 9.98 1.35 12.94
CA ASP A 41 11.35 1.86 13.02
C ASP A 41 12.45 0.83 12.63
N PHE A 42 12.06 -0.32 12.09
CA PHE A 42 13.04 -1.26 11.58
C PHE A 42 13.91 -0.62 10.48
N PRO A 43 15.24 -0.61 10.63
CA PRO A 43 16.13 0.11 9.72
C PRO A 43 15.92 -0.27 8.25
N GLY A 44 15.79 0.72 7.40
CA GLY A 44 15.57 0.56 5.97
C GLY A 44 14.12 0.19 5.63
N LEU A 45 13.64 -0.98 6.00
CA LEU A 45 12.34 -1.52 5.58
C LEU A 45 11.16 -0.85 6.31
N GLY A 46 11.16 -0.89 7.64
CA GLY A 46 10.09 -0.29 8.45
C GLY A 46 10.05 1.24 8.31
N THR A 47 11.22 1.89 8.38
CA THR A 47 11.31 3.35 8.21
C THR A 47 10.93 3.81 6.81
N SER A 48 11.19 3.00 5.77
CA SER A 48 10.76 3.31 4.40
C SER A 48 9.25 3.16 4.23
N ALA A 49 8.65 2.14 4.84
CA ALA A 49 7.20 1.96 4.84
C ALA A 49 6.48 3.14 5.53
N GLN A 50 6.98 3.58 6.69
CA GLN A 50 6.45 4.74 7.39
C GLN A 50 6.55 6.03 6.56
N ARG A 51 7.71 6.25 5.91
CA ARG A 51 7.90 7.41 5.02
C ARG A 51 6.97 7.39 3.81
N LEU A 52 6.75 6.21 3.22
CA LEU A 52 5.81 6.06 2.10
C LEU A 52 4.38 6.42 2.53
N ALA A 53 3.91 5.91 3.66
CA ALA A 53 2.59 6.23 4.20
C ALA A 53 2.44 7.74 4.47
N ALA A 54 3.42 8.36 5.13
CA ALA A 54 3.44 9.80 5.38
C ALA A 54 3.42 10.61 4.07
N ARG A 55 4.18 10.17 3.06
CA ARG A 55 4.23 10.86 1.76
C ARG A 55 2.93 10.76 0.99
N ILE A 56 2.23 9.62 1.07
CA ILE A 56 0.89 9.46 0.48
C ILE A 56 -0.10 10.42 1.15
N ALA A 57 -0.07 10.54 2.48
CA ALA A 57 -0.92 11.47 3.21
C ALA A 57 -0.65 12.93 2.80
N GLU A 58 0.62 13.32 2.74
CA GLU A 58 1.05 14.66 2.32
C GLU A 58 0.59 14.99 0.89
N LEU A 59 0.85 14.09 -0.07
CA LEU A 59 0.48 14.30 -1.48
C LEU A 59 -1.03 14.24 -1.71
N GLY A 60 -1.73 13.52 -0.85
CA GLY A 60 -3.19 13.38 -0.92
C GLY A 60 -3.93 14.63 -0.49
N ASP A 61 -3.28 15.57 0.21
CA ASP A 61 -3.83 16.87 0.64
C ASP A 61 -5.27 16.76 1.18
N GLY A 62 -5.47 15.78 2.10
CA GLY A 62 -6.79 15.49 2.69
C GLY A 62 -7.71 14.58 1.85
N ALA A 63 -7.33 14.19 0.64
CA ALA A 63 -8.09 13.22 -0.15
C ALA A 63 -8.05 11.80 0.45
N PHE A 64 -7.02 11.50 1.25
CA PHE A 64 -6.85 10.23 1.95
C PHE A 64 -6.65 10.46 3.45
N ASN A 65 -7.38 9.68 4.25
CA ASN A 65 -7.06 9.47 5.65
C ASN A 65 -6.17 8.23 5.73
N VAL A 66 -4.84 8.45 5.87
CA VAL A 66 -3.85 7.38 5.83
C VAL A 66 -3.54 6.91 7.26
N GLU A 67 -3.76 5.62 7.52
CA GLU A 67 -3.36 4.95 8.77
C GLU A 67 -2.32 3.87 8.44
N TYR A 68 -1.19 3.91 9.15
CA TYR A 68 -0.12 2.93 9.01
C TYR A 68 0.04 2.08 10.27
N PHE A 69 0.06 0.76 10.06
CA PHE A 69 0.29 -0.25 11.09
C PHE A 69 1.51 -1.10 10.75
N ALA A 70 2.47 -1.13 11.66
CA ALA A 70 3.62 -2.01 11.56
C ALA A 70 3.24 -3.46 11.90
N ALA A 71 4.18 -4.39 11.68
CA ALA A 71 3.98 -5.80 11.99
C ALA A 71 3.52 -6.01 13.43
N GLY A 72 2.42 -6.71 13.63
CA GLY A 72 1.84 -7.02 14.94
C GLY A 72 0.98 -5.92 15.56
N GLU A 73 0.88 -4.71 14.95
CA GLU A 73 0.05 -3.63 15.50
C GLU A 73 -1.44 -3.79 15.14
N ARG A 74 -1.75 -4.37 13.99
CA ARG A 74 -3.11 -4.66 13.55
C ARG A 74 -3.30 -6.14 13.26
N VAL A 75 -2.39 -6.71 12.48
CA VAL A 75 -2.35 -8.14 12.13
C VAL A 75 -0.93 -8.67 12.27
N GLY A 76 -0.76 -9.99 12.32
CA GLY A 76 0.54 -10.63 12.24
C GLY A 76 1.28 -10.24 10.96
N ALA A 77 2.61 -10.26 11.00
CA ALA A 77 3.44 -9.82 9.87
C ALA A 77 3.03 -10.50 8.54
N PHE A 78 2.85 -11.81 8.55
CA PHE A 78 2.53 -12.60 7.36
C PHE A 78 1.04 -12.68 7.04
N ASP A 79 0.17 -12.18 7.93
CA ASP A 79 -1.27 -12.10 7.70
C ASP A 79 -1.65 -10.87 6.85
N SER A 80 -0.71 -9.95 6.62
CA SER A 80 -0.92 -8.71 5.86
C SER A 80 -1.43 -8.94 4.43
N PHE A 81 -1.01 -10.02 3.78
CA PHE A 81 -1.53 -10.42 2.47
C PHE A 81 -3.02 -10.73 2.52
N ASP A 82 -3.43 -11.59 3.47
CA ASP A 82 -4.82 -12.00 3.62
C ASP A 82 -5.71 -10.85 4.10
N GLU A 83 -5.18 -9.97 4.94
CA GLU A 83 -5.86 -8.75 5.40
C GLU A 83 -6.25 -7.84 4.24
N VAL A 84 -5.36 -7.68 3.24
CA VAL A 84 -5.64 -6.83 2.08
C VAL A 84 -6.42 -7.57 1.01
N SER A 85 -6.12 -8.83 0.71
CA SER A 85 -6.86 -9.60 -0.29
C SER A 85 -8.33 -9.84 0.10
N SER A 86 -8.64 -9.86 1.40
CA SER A 86 -10.02 -9.90 1.91
C SER A 86 -10.73 -8.54 1.96
N GLY A 87 -9.99 -7.44 1.68
CA GLY A 87 -10.54 -6.07 1.69
C GLY A 87 -10.61 -5.41 3.06
N ASN A 88 -10.10 -6.02 4.13
CA ASN A 88 -10.10 -5.45 5.48
C ASN A 88 -9.13 -4.26 5.64
N SER A 89 -8.07 -4.24 4.84
CA SER A 89 -7.16 -3.10 4.68
C SER A 89 -6.95 -2.82 3.19
N GLN A 90 -6.49 -1.61 2.84
CA GLN A 90 -6.40 -1.19 1.44
C GLN A 90 -5.04 -1.47 0.81
N ALA A 91 -3.98 -1.55 1.64
CA ALA A 91 -2.64 -1.84 1.14
C ALA A 91 -1.80 -2.58 2.18
N TYR A 92 -0.84 -3.37 1.71
CA TYR A 92 0.24 -3.85 2.55
C TYR A 92 1.61 -3.50 1.93
N ILE A 93 2.64 -3.47 2.77
CA ILE A 93 4.02 -3.34 2.36
C ILE A 93 4.77 -4.56 2.87
N GLY A 94 5.32 -5.35 1.94
CA GLY A 94 5.99 -6.61 2.23
C GLY A 94 6.87 -7.06 1.08
N ALA A 95 7.45 -8.24 1.22
CA ALA A 95 8.22 -8.89 0.17
C ALA A 95 7.46 -10.16 -0.28
N ASP A 96 7.17 -10.24 -1.56
CA ASP A 96 6.27 -11.26 -2.11
C ASP A 96 6.72 -12.69 -1.85
N TYR A 97 8.01 -12.97 -1.73
CA TYR A 97 8.49 -14.31 -1.42
C TYR A 97 8.01 -14.86 -0.06
N TYR A 98 7.47 -14.02 0.82
CA TYR A 98 6.85 -14.48 2.06
C TYR A 98 5.62 -15.36 1.80
N TRP A 99 5.00 -15.22 0.64
CA TRP A 99 3.77 -15.94 0.25
C TRP A 99 3.98 -16.98 -0.85
N THR A 100 5.21 -17.52 -0.97
CA THR A 100 5.50 -18.65 -1.88
C THR A 100 4.64 -19.89 -1.57
N GLY A 101 4.18 -20.02 -0.32
CA GLY A 101 3.21 -21.05 0.06
C GLY A 101 1.82 -20.88 -0.57
N LYS A 102 1.45 -19.67 -0.99
CA LYS A 102 0.21 -19.41 -1.74
C LYS A 102 0.41 -19.68 -3.25
N HIS A 103 1.51 -19.19 -3.79
CA HIS A 103 1.92 -19.46 -5.17
C HIS A 103 3.44 -19.29 -5.32
N PRO A 104 4.16 -20.27 -5.90
CA PRO A 104 5.63 -20.20 -6.03
C PRO A 104 6.10 -19.03 -6.90
N GLY A 105 5.26 -18.51 -7.80
CA GLY A 105 5.55 -17.36 -8.64
C GLY A 105 5.87 -16.08 -7.89
N PHE A 106 5.43 -15.93 -6.64
CA PHE A 106 5.73 -14.74 -5.82
C PHE A 106 7.23 -14.58 -5.54
N ALA A 107 8.01 -15.66 -5.55
CA ALA A 107 9.46 -15.58 -5.38
C ALA A 107 10.13 -14.71 -6.44
N TYR A 108 9.67 -14.76 -7.69
CA TYR A 108 10.31 -14.08 -8.83
C TYR A 108 10.20 -12.55 -8.75
N PHE A 109 9.21 -12.03 -8.05
CA PHE A 109 8.99 -10.59 -7.90
C PHE A 109 9.73 -9.97 -6.72
N THR A 110 10.46 -10.77 -5.95
CA THR A 110 11.27 -10.25 -4.85
C THR A 110 12.75 -10.49 -5.09
N SER A 111 13.18 -11.75 -5.11
CA SER A 111 14.61 -12.09 -5.15
C SER A 111 14.80 -13.52 -5.66
N VAL A 112 15.67 -13.67 -6.64
CA VAL A 112 16.09 -14.97 -7.18
C VAL A 112 17.58 -15.07 -6.98
N PRO A 113 18.11 -16.13 -6.31
CA PRO A 113 19.54 -16.33 -6.19
C PRO A 113 20.23 -16.34 -7.55
N PHE A 114 21.33 -15.57 -7.70
CA PHE A 114 22.05 -15.36 -8.96
C PHE A 114 21.19 -14.75 -10.09
N GLY A 115 20.03 -14.17 -9.74
CA GLY A 115 19.13 -13.49 -10.68
C GLY A 115 19.56 -12.06 -10.99
N MET A 116 18.58 -11.25 -11.39
CA MET A 116 18.79 -9.87 -11.77
C MET A 116 19.26 -8.99 -10.61
N SER A 117 20.19 -8.08 -10.89
CA SER A 117 20.50 -6.95 -10.01
C SER A 117 19.31 -6.00 -9.91
N THR A 118 19.32 -5.10 -8.91
CA THR A 118 18.22 -4.12 -8.73
C THR A 118 17.94 -3.29 -9.99
N PRO A 119 18.94 -2.73 -10.72
CA PRO A 119 18.68 -2.03 -11.97
C PRO A 119 18.06 -2.89 -13.07
N GLU A 120 18.52 -4.12 -13.22
CA GLU A 120 17.98 -5.07 -14.20
C GLU A 120 16.55 -5.47 -13.87
N TRP A 121 16.27 -5.75 -12.58
CA TRP A 121 14.93 -6.03 -12.13
C TRP A 121 13.97 -4.85 -12.38
N ASN A 122 14.39 -3.62 -12.06
CA ASN A 122 13.61 -2.43 -12.37
C ASN A 122 13.34 -2.25 -13.87
N ALA A 123 14.33 -2.57 -14.72
CA ALA A 123 14.17 -2.52 -16.15
C ALA A 123 13.19 -3.59 -16.65
N TRP A 124 13.29 -4.81 -16.12
CA TRP A 124 12.35 -5.89 -16.43
C TRP A 124 10.92 -5.54 -16.02
N ILE A 125 10.70 -5.04 -14.81
CA ILE A 125 9.37 -4.60 -14.36
C ILE A 125 8.78 -3.51 -15.26
N LYS A 126 9.60 -2.51 -15.65
CA LYS A 126 9.10 -1.35 -16.38
C LYS A 126 8.96 -1.57 -17.88
N PHE A 127 9.83 -2.39 -18.47
CA PHE A 127 9.99 -2.47 -19.92
C PHE A 127 10.05 -3.90 -20.46
N GLY A 128 10.20 -4.90 -19.61
CA GLY A 128 10.39 -6.30 -19.96
C GLY A 128 9.18 -7.21 -19.70
N GLY A 129 8.00 -6.64 -19.45
CA GLY A 129 6.78 -7.41 -19.21
C GLY A 129 6.63 -7.92 -17.76
N GLY A 130 7.55 -7.55 -16.86
CA GLY A 130 7.51 -8.01 -15.47
C GLY A 130 6.29 -7.53 -14.70
N GLN A 131 5.85 -6.28 -14.95
CA GLN A 131 4.67 -5.73 -14.29
C GLN A 131 3.38 -6.46 -14.72
N GLU A 132 3.25 -6.80 -15.99
CA GLU A 132 2.10 -7.54 -16.53
C GLU A 132 1.99 -8.92 -15.90
N LEU A 133 3.11 -9.65 -15.78
CA LEU A 133 3.16 -10.95 -15.11
C LEU A 133 2.83 -10.84 -13.62
N TRP A 134 3.34 -9.80 -12.98
CA TRP A 134 3.05 -9.53 -11.56
C TRP A 134 1.58 -9.20 -11.33
N ASP A 135 0.98 -8.43 -12.24
CA ASP A 135 -0.44 -8.09 -12.23
C ASP A 135 -1.33 -9.30 -12.45
N GLU A 136 -0.96 -10.19 -13.36
CA GLU A 136 -1.67 -11.45 -13.61
C GLU A 136 -1.70 -12.32 -12.35
N LEU A 137 -0.52 -12.54 -11.74
CA LEU A 137 -0.42 -13.33 -10.52
C LEU A 137 -1.17 -12.69 -9.35
N SER A 138 -0.89 -11.42 -9.06
CA SER A 138 -1.48 -10.70 -7.92
C SER A 138 -2.99 -10.50 -8.11
N GLY A 139 -3.43 -10.28 -9.35
CA GLY A 139 -4.84 -10.12 -9.71
C GLY A 139 -5.69 -11.34 -9.39
N SER A 140 -5.12 -12.55 -9.42
CA SER A 140 -5.83 -13.77 -9.00
C SER A 140 -6.22 -13.77 -7.52
N TYR A 141 -5.60 -12.90 -6.71
CA TYR A 141 -5.89 -12.66 -5.29
C TYR A 141 -6.59 -11.31 -5.04
N GLY A 142 -7.04 -10.62 -6.09
CA GLY A 142 -7.68 -9.30 -5.98
C GLY A 142 -6.71 -8.18 -5.63
N LEU A 143 -5.42 -8.36 -5.87
CA LEU A 143 -4.35 -7.42 -5.54
C LEU A 143 -3.75 -6.75 -6.77
N LYS A 144 -3.23 -5.53 -6.59
CA LYS A 144 -2.38 -4.82 -7.54
C LYS A 144 -1.01 -4.63 -6.91
N ALA A 145 0.01 -5.20 -7.51
CA ALA A 145 1.38 -5.08 -7.04
C ALA A 145 2.09 -3.84 -7.60
N LEU A 146 2.90 -3.20 -6.78
CA LEU A 146 3.70 -2.03 -7.13
C LEU A 146 5.07 -2.11 -6.45
N ALA A 147 6.13 -1.89 -7.19
CA ALA A 147 7.48 -1.81 -6.65
C ALA A 147 7.65 -0.54 -5.80
N CYS A 148 8.05 -0.68 -4.55
CA CYS A 148 8.20 0.45 -3.62
C CYS A 148 9.62 0.59 -3.04
N GLY A 149 10.53 -0.35 -3.27
CA GLY A 149 11.90 -0.25 -2.77
C GLY A 149 12.72 -1.52 -2.98
N SER A 150 13.98 -1.46 -2.59
CA SER A 150 14.93 -2.58 -2.63
C SER A 150 15.84 -2.49 -1.41
N THR A 151 16.27 -3.65 -0.90
CA THR A 151 17.28 -3.77 0.16
C THR A 151 18.71 -3.84 -0.39
N GLY A 152 18.86 -3.82 -1.70
CA GLY A 152 20.15 -4.03 -2.36
C GLY A 152 20.59 -5.50 -2.34
N THR A 153 21.89 -5.72 -2.55
CA THR A 153 22.47 -7.06 -2.56
C THR A 153 22.44 -7.68 -1.16
N GLN A 154 22.04 -8.93 -1.10
CA GLN A 154 22.01 -9.70 0.14
C GLN A 154 23.13 -10.76 0.15
N ALA A 155 23.66 -11.06 1.34
CA ALA A 155 24.60 -12.16 1.53
C ALA A 155 23.89 -13.51 1.36
N GLY A 156 24.58 -14.49 0.79
CA GLY A 156 24.05 -15.84 0.58
C GLY A 156 23.81 -16.63 1.89
N GLY A 157 24.46 -16.24 2.98
CA GLY A 157 24.30 -16.86 4.29
C GLY A 157 25.38 -16.46 5.29
N TRP A 158 25.21 -16.94 6.52
CA TRP A 158 26.17 -16.81 7.61
C TRP A 158 26.68 -18.20 7.96
N PHE A 159 27.97 -18.42 7.83
CA PHE A 159 28.60 -19.71 8.01
C PHE A 159 29.67 -19.65 9.10
N ASN A 160 29.86 -20.74 9.84
CA ASN A 160 30.90 -20.85 10.86
C ASN A 160 32.22 -21.42 10.31
N LYS A 161 32.26 -21.63 9.00
CA LYS A 161 33.45 -22.08 8.25
C LYS A 161 33.46 -21.43 6.88
N GLU A 162 34.61 -21.38 6.25
CA GLU A 162 34.71 -20.98 4.84
C GLU A 162 34.01 -22.02 3.95
N MET A 163 33.21 -21.51 3.00
CA MET A 163 32.46 -22.33 2.03
C MET A 163 33.13 -22.19 0.68
N GLU A 164 33.86 -23.26 0.29
CA GLU A 164 34.60 -23.32 -0.98
C GLU A 164 33.78 -23.97 -2.09
N SER A 165 32.74 -24.73 -1.74
CA SER A 165 31.93 -25.54 -2.64
C SER A 165 30.50 -25.67 -2.08
N PRO A 166 29.49 -25.89 -2.92
CA PRO A 166 28.14 -26.21 -2.47
C PRO A 166 27.98 -27.63 -1.89
N ASP A 167 29.04 -28.48 -1.96
CA ASP A 167 29.05 -29.87 -1.52
C ASP A 167 29.36 -30.00 -0.02
#